data_b8d9de116640ac8442472339c1674c3d
#
_entry.id   b8d9de116640ac8442472339c1674c3d
#
_cell.length_a   1.000
_cell.length_b   1.000
_cell.length_c   1.000
_cell.angle_alpha   90.00
_cell.angle_beta   90.00
_cell.angle_gamma   90.00
#
_symmetry.space_group_name_H-M   'P 1'
#
loop_
_entity.id
_entity.type
_entity.pdbx_description
1 polymer ?
#
loop_
_entity_poly.entity_id
_entity_poly.type
_entity_poly.pdbx_seq_one_letter_code
_entity_poly.pdbx_strand_id
1 'polypeptide(L)'
;FGLGISPFLPGWLGADPSLRANATAYFAIWSTALPFTMAMGMYASILRAAGNALTASLISVLVCVLDAIFNFFLINPTRTLWGITVWGAGLGVPGAALGTALATVVGGLLALAILLLREGPLCIRKPAPWKITRSCLRNLLWVGGPLAGERAAISLAQVVVVRIVAGLGTVAIAANSLAVNAEGLCYMAG
;
A
#
# COMPACT_ATOMS: atom_id res chain seq x y z
N PHE A 1 -9.95 11.01 -7.09
CA PHE A 1 -9.93 11.78 -5.83
C PHE A 1 -8.49 11.99 -5.32
N GLY A 2 -7.70 10.91 -5.15
CA GLY A 2 -6.30 10.99 -4.69
C GLY A 2 -5.39 11.87 -5.56
N LEU A 3 -5.50 11.74 -6.88
CA LEU A 3 -4.74 12.56 -7.83
C LEU A 3 -5.10 14.06 -7.76
N GLY A 4 -6.38 14.38 -7.49
CA GLY A 4 -6.83 15.78 -7.35
C GLY A 4 -6.34 16.45 -6.05
N ILE A 5 -6.11 15.68 -4.99
CA ILE A 5 -5.64 16.19 -3.70
C ILE A 5 -4.12 16.20 -3.62
N SER A 6 -3.44 15.42 -4.47
CA SER A 6 -1.98 15.26 -4.50
C SER A 6 -1.18 16.59 -4.40
N PRO A 7 -1.49 17.67 -5.13
CA PRO A 7 -0.74 18.91 -5.05
C PRO A 7 -0.94 19.70 -3.75
N PHE A 8 -2.09 19.50 -3.07
CA PHE A 8 -2.43 20.27 -1.87
C PHE A 8 -1.92 19.61 -0.57
N LEU A 9 -1.79 18.29 -0.57
CA LEU A 9 -1.45 17.49 0.61
C LEU A 9 -0.11 17.86 1.25
N PRO A 10 1.01 18.01 0.50
CA PRO A 10 2.28 18.40 1.09
C PRO A 10 2.24 19.79 1.73
N GLY A 11 1.43 20.71 1.17
CA GLY A 11 1.23 22.03 1.74
C GLY A 11 0.47 21.99 3.08
N TRP A 12 -0.56 21.19 3.19
CA TRP A 12 -1.34 21.02 4.42
C TRP A 12 -0.58 20.31 5.54
N LEU A 13 0.34 19.42 5.18
CA LEU A 13 1.19 18.69 6.12
C LEU A 13 2.42 19.49 6.56
N GLY A 14 2.62 20.73 6.06
CA GLY A 14 3.73 21.56 6.44
C GLY A 14 5.08 21.13 5.85
N ALA A 15 5.08 20.44 4.71
CA ALA A 15 6.30 20.00 4.06
C ALA A 15 7.14 21.21 3.58
N ASP A 16 8.46 21.09 3.74
CA ASP A 16 9.43 22.05 3.23
C ASP A 16 9.24 22.27 1.71
N PRO A 17 9.31 23.53 1.21
CA PRO A 17 9.18 23.83 -0.21
C PRO A 17 10.07 23.01 -1.14
N SER A 18 11.28 22.67 -0.69
CA SER A 18 12.26 21.85 -1.42
C SER A 18 11.80 20.39 -1.63
N LEU A 19 10.98 19.88 -0.72
CA LEU A 19 10.50 18.50 -0.74
C LEU A 19 9.12 18.34 -1.40
N ARG A 20 8.39 19.45 -1.60
CA ARG A 20 7.01 19.41 -2.11
C ARG A 20 6.88 18.74 -3.47
N ALA A 21 7.80 19.03 -4.40
CA ALA A 21 7.77 18.44 -5.73
C ALA A 21 7.91 16.92 -5.69
N ASN A 22 8.88 16.42 -4.93
CA ASN A 22 9.11 14.99 -4.76
C ASN A 22 7.95 14.30 -4.01
N ALA A 23 7.40 14.94 -2.98
CA ALA A 23 6.26 14.44 -2.23
C ALA A 23 5.00 14.38 -3.09
N THR A 24 4.75 15.39 -3.93
CA THR A 24 3.61 15.39 -4.87
C THR A 24 3.73 14.28 -5.90
N ALA A 25 4.92 14.10 -6.49
CA ALA A 25 5.19 13.03 -7.45
C ALA A 25 5.02 11.65 -6.80
N TYR A 26 5.57 11.46 -5.60
CA TYR A 26 5.39 10.23 -4.82
C TYR A 26 3.93 9.91 -4.58
N PHE A 27 3.17 10.89 -4.10
CA PHE A 27 1.76 10.71 -3.78
C PHE A 27 0.88 10.47 -5.02
N ALA A 28 1.20 11.12 -6.14
CA ALA A 28 0.51 10.90 -7.41
C ALA A 28 0.72 9.47 -7.92
N ILE A 29 1.96 8.97 -7.92
CA ILE A 29 2.30 7.60 -8.31
C ILE A 29 1.58 6.60 -7.39
N TRP A 30 1.66 6.82 -6.08
CA TRP A 30 1.02 5.95 -5.10
C TRP A 30 -0.50 5.93 -5.23
N SER A 31 -1.13 7.08 -5.54
CA SER A 31 -2.56 7.19 -5.79
C SER A 31 -3.02 6.38 -6.99
N THR A 32 -2.21 6.23 -8.03
CA THR A 32 -2.52 5.37 -9.19
C THR A 32 -2.44 3.89 -8.84
N ALA A 33 -1.58 3.50 -7.88
CA ALA A 33 -1.45 2.12 -7.41
C ALA A 33 -2.54 1.72 -6.39
N LEU A 34 -3.26 2.69 -5.77
CA LEU A 34 -4.28 2.43 -4.76
C LEU A 34 -5.34 1.39 -5.17
N PRO A 35 -5.93 1.41 -6.37
CA PRO A 35 -6.92 0.40 -6.77
C PRO A 35 -6.35 -1.02 -6.71
N PHE A 36 -5.09 -1.20 -7.12
CA PHE A 36 -4.43 -2.51 -7.10
C PHE A 36 -4.10 -2.94 -5.68
N THR A 37 -3.67 -2.01 -4.83
CA THR A 37 -3.42 -2.26 -3.41
C THR A 37 -4.69 -2.70 -2.69
N MET A 38 -5.80 -2.02 -2.94
CA MET A 38 -7.12 -2.38 -2.41
C MET A 38 -7.59 -3.75 -2.92
N ALA A 39 -7.46 -3.99 -4.22
CA ALA A 39 -7.80 -5.28 -4.82
C ALA A 39 -6.97 -6.41 -4.19
N MET A 40 -5.65 -6.24 -4.08
CA MET A 40 -4.76 -7.21 -3.46
C MET A 40 -5.18 -7.52 -2.00
N GLY A 41 -5.48 -6.49 -1.20
CA GLY A 41 -5.96 -6.65 0.18
C GLY A 41 -7.27 -7.43 0.26
N MET A 42 -8.22 -7.13 -0.63
CA MET A 42 -9.48 -7.87 -0.74
C MET A 42 -9.25 -9.35 -1.10
N TYR A 43 -8.42 -9.62 -2.11
CA TYR A 43 -8.12 -11.00 -2.53
C TYR A 43 -7.41 -11.79 -1.42
N ALA A 44 -6.44 -11.17 -0.75
CA ALA A 44 -5.77 -11.79 0.39
C ALA A 44 -6.75 -12.12 1.52
N SER A 45 -7.71 -11.25 1.80
CA SER A 45 -8.75 -11.47 2.82
C SER A 45 -9.72 -12.58 2.41
N ILE A 46 -10.15 -12.61 1.15
CA ILE A 46 -11.00 -13.67 0.61
C ILE A 46 -10.31 -15.03 0.67
N LEU A 47 -9.02 -15.12 0.27
CA LEU A 47 -8.25 -16.34 0.33
C LEU A 47 -8.07 -16.85 1.76
N ARG A 48 -7.82 -15.95 2.72
CA ARG A 48 -7.73 -16.30 4.15
C ARG A 48 -9.07 -16.79 4.72
N ALA A 49 -10.14 -16.10 4.39
CA ALA A 49 -11.50 -16.51 4.80
C ALA A 49 -11.90 -17.88 4.23
N ALA A 50 -11.39 -18.22 3.04
CA ALA A 50 -11.58 -19.53 2.42
C ALA A 50 -10.66 -20.64 2.97
N GLY A 51 -9.92 -20.39 4.04
CA GLY A 51 -8.99 -21.34 4.65
C GLY A 51 -7.67 -21.52 3.91
N ASN A 52 -7.40 -20.69 2.87
CA ASN A 52 -6.17 -20.77 2.11
C ASN A 52 -5.21 -19.62 2.44
N ALA A 53 -4.83 -19.54 3.71
CA ALA A 53 -3.90 -18.54 4.21
C ALA A 53 -2.50 -18.66 3.58
N LEU A 54 -2.07 -19.88 3.25
CA LEU A 54 -0.76 -20.13 2.67
C LEU A 54 -0.58 -19.45 1.31
N THR A 55 -1.56 -19.55 0.41
CA THR A 55 -1.51 -18.86 -0.89
C THR A 55 -1.49 -17.34 -0.72
N ALA A 56 -2.29 -16.80 0.21
CA ALA A 56 -2.29 -15.36 0.49
C ALA A 56 -0.93 -14.89 1.01
N SER A 57 -0.29 -15.66 1.90
CA SER A 57 1.04 -15.36 2.44
C SER A 57 2.13 -15.46 1.37
N LEU A 58 2.10 -16.46 0.50
CA LEU A 58 3.06 -16.61 -0.60
C LEU A 58 2.99 -15.42 -1.57
N ILE A 59 1.79 -14.95 -1.91
CA ILE A 59 1.63 -13.75 -2.74
C ILE A 59 2.23 -12.53 -2.05
N SER A 60 1.99 -12.36 -0.74
CA SER A 60 2.54 -11.24 0.01
C SER A 60 4.06 -11.27 0.07
N VAL A 61 4.67 -12.43 0.28
CA VAL A 61 6.13 -12.61 0.25
C VAL A 61 6.70 -12.31 -1.13
N LEU A 62 6.04 -12.81 -2.19
CA LEU A 62 6.47 -12.53 -3.57
C LEU A 62 6.44 -11.03 -3.88
N VAL A 63 5.38 -10.32 -3.47
CA VAL A 63 5.27 -8.87 -3.66
C VAL A 63 6.37 -8.13 -2.88
N CYS A 64 6.67 -8.56 -1.66
CA CYS A 64 7.75 -7.98 -0.86
C CYS A 64 9.12 -8.17 -1.53
N VAL A 65 9.39 -9.34 -2.10
CA VAL A 65 10.63 -9.61 -2.84
C VAL A 65 10.70 -8.76 -4.10
N LEU A 66 9.61 -8.68 -4.87
CA LEU A 66 9.53 -7.83 -6.07
C LEU A 66 9.71 -6.34 -5.72
N ASP A 67 9.11 -5.89 -4.63
CA ASP A 67 9.28 -4.51 -4.15
C ASP A 67 10.75 -4.21 -3.83
N ALA A 68 11.43 -5.10 -3.12
CA ALA A 68 12.85 -4.96 -2.83
C ALA A 68 13.70 -4.92 -4.12
N ILE A 69 13.42 -5.78 -5.09
CA ILE A 69 14.12 -5.82 -6.38
C ILE A 69 13.88 -4.53 -7.16
N PHE A 70 12.63 -4.10 -7.32
CA PHE A 70 12.31 -2.87 -8.06
C PHE A 70 12.90 -1.64 -7.39
N ASN A 71 12.82 -1.54 -6.07
CA ASN A 71 13.44 -0.45 -5.32
C ASN A 71 14.95 -0.42 -5.49
N PHE A 72 15.61 -1.57 -5.48
CA PHE A 72 17.04 -1.65 -5.71
C PHE A 72 17.45 -1.08 -7.08
N PHE A 73 16.70 -1.39 -8.14
CA PHE A 73 17.00 -0.92 -9.50
C PHE A 73 16.53 0.52 -9.77
N LEU A 74 15.42 0.97 -9.17
CA LEU A 74 14.87 2.30 -9.47
C LEU A 74 15.46 3.43 -8.60
N ILE A 75 15.80 3.13 -7.35
CA ILE A 75 16.32 4.14 -6.42
C ILE A 75 17.79 4.44 -6.71
N ASN A 76 18.59 3.38 -6.91
CA ASN A 76 20.02 3.53 -7.04
C ASN A 76 20.42 4.00 -8.45
N PRO A 77 21.41 4.91 -8.56
CA PRO A 77 22.06 5.18 -9.83
C PRO A 77 22.93 3.97 -10.24
N THR A 78 23.25 3.89 -11.52
CA THR A 78 24.14 2.85 -12.05
C THR A 78 25.44 2.81 -11.25
N ARG A 79 25.74 1.67 -10.63
CA ARG A 79 26.93 1.44 -9.81
C ARG A 79 27.67 0.19 -10.28
N THR A 80 28.98 0.23 -10.19
CA THR A 80 29.82 -0.95 -10.34
C THR A 80 29.98 -1.62 -9.00
N LEU A 81 29.32 -2.76 -8.82
CA LEU A 81 29.47 -3.61 -7.66
C LEU A 81 30.28 -4.84 -8.07
N TRP A 82 31.47 -5.02 -7.46
CA TRP A 82 32.34 -6.19 -7.70
C TRP A 82 32.71 -6.42 -9.18
N GLY A 83 32.91 -5.33 -9.95
CA GLY A 83 33.28 -5.40 -11.37
C GLY A 83 32.09 -5.63 -12.34
N ILE A 84 30.87 -5.75 -11.84
CA ILE A 84 29.66 -5.84 -12.66
C ILE A 84 28.94 -4.49 -12.60
N THR A 85 28.69 -3.89 -13.78
CA THR A 85 27.88 -2.68 -13.88
C THR A 85 26.41 -3.04 -13.68
N VAL A 86 25.86 -2.72 -12.52
CA VAL A 86 24.43 -2.86 -12.25
C VAL A 86 23.73 -1.58 -12.69
N TRP A 87 22.85 -1.73 -13.67
CA TRP A 87 22.04 -0.62 -14.19
C TRP A 87 21.04 -0.18 -13.13
N GLY A 88 20.96 1.12 -12.88
CA GLY A 88 19.99 1.72 -11.98
C GLY A 88 19.46 3.02 -12.54
N ALA A 89 18.17 3.28 -12.35
CA ALA A 89 17.50 4.46 -12.91
C ALA A 89 17.84 5.76 -12.15
N GLY A 90 18.35 5.67 -10.92
CA GLY A 90 18.76 6.84 -10.13
C GLY A 90 17.63 7.83 -9.81
N LEU A 91 16.38 7.38 -9.80
CA LEU A 91 15.20 8.25 -9.63
C LEU A 91 15.00 8.71 -8.17
N GLY A 92 15.75 8.15 -7.19
CA GLY A 92 15.61 8.54 -5.79
C GLY A 92 14.21 8.29 -5.23
N VAL A 93 13.59 9.31 -4.62
CA VAL A 93 12.26 9.22 -3.97
C VAL A 93 11.13 8.84 -4.94
N PRO A 94 10.99 9.42 -6.13
CA PRO A 94 10.02 8.95 -7.12
C PRO A 94 10.26 7.50 -7.57
N GLY A 95 11.53 7.06 -7.60
CA GLY A 95 11.91 5.68 -7.92
C GLY A 95 11.36 4.68 -6.90
N ALA A 96 11.42 5.01 -5.61
CA ALA A 96 10.83 4.20 -4.56
C ALA A 96 9.31 4.06 -4.72
N ALA A 97 8.61 5.17 -5.03
CA ALA A 97 7.17 5.13 -5.28
C ALA A 97 6.81 4.24 -6.48
N LEU A 98 7.57 4.33 -7.57
CA LEU A 98 7.40 3.51 -8.76
C LEU A 98 7.67 2.03 -8.47
N GLY A 99 8.72 1.70 -7.70
CA GLY A 99 9.05 0.34 -7.32
C GLY A 99 7.90 -0.33 -6.57
N THR A 100 7.42 0.33 -5.52
CA THR A 100 6.30 -0.17 -4.72
C THR A 100 4.99 -0.24 -5.54
N ALA A 101 4.72 0.76 -6.40
CA ALA A 101 3.55 0.75 -7.26
C ALA A 101 3.59 -0.43 -8.24
N LEU A 102 4.72 -0.68 -8.89
CA LEU A 102 4.90 -1.81 -9.82
C LEU A 102 4.76 -3.15 -9.10
N ALA A 103 5.39 -3.32 -7.93
CA ALA A 103 5.28 -4.55 -7.15
C ALA A 103 3.82 -4.83 -6.75
N THR A 104 3.09 -3.81 -6.33
CA THR A 104 1.66 -3.93 -5.97
C THR A 104 0.76 -4.22 -7.17
N VAL A 105 1.04 -3.63 -8.33
CA VAL A 105 0.30 -3.93 -9.57
C VAL A 105 0.51 -5.38 -9.97
N VAL A 106 1.75 -5.85 -9.99
CA VAL A 106 2.07 -7.25 -10.29
C VAL A 106 1.41 -8.19 -9.29
N GLY A 107 1.50 -7.89 -7.99
CA GLY A 107 0.84 -8.68 -6.94
C GLY A 107 -0.68 -8.71 -7.06
N GLY A 108 -1.30 -7.56 -7.36
CA GLY A 108 -2.74 -7.45 -7.61
C GLY A 108 -3.20 -8.27 -8.82
N LEU A 109 -2.44 -8.21 -9.92
CA LEU A 109 -2.73 -9.01 -11.12
C LEU A 109 -2.55 -10.50 -10.87
N LEU A 110 -1.51 -10.92 -10.15
CA LEU A 110 -1.30 -12.32 -9.78
C LEU A 110 -2.41 -12.83 -8.86
N ALA A 111 -2.80 -12.05 -7.86
CA ALA A 111 -3.91 -12.40 -6.98
C ALA A 111 -5.22 -12.55 -7.74
N LEU A 112 -5.49 -11.64 -8.69
CA LEU A 112 -6.65 -11.72 -9.58
C LEU A 112 -6.57 -12.95 -10.48
N ALA A 113 -5.43 -13.23 -11.09
CA ALA A 113 -5.24 -14.41 -11.95
C ALA A 113 -5.49 -15.70 -11.16
N ILE A 114 -4.97 -15.83 -9.95
CA ILE A 114 -5.22 -17.00 -9.10
C ILE A 114 -6.71 -17.14 -8.77
N LEU A 115 -7.40 -16.05 -8.47
CA LEU A 115 -8.83 -16.08 -8.17
C LEU A 115 -9.69 -16.47 -9.39
N LEU A 116 -9.27 -16.06 -10.59
CA LEU A 116 -9.96 -16.39 -11.84
C LEU A 116 -9.65 -17.81 -12.35
N LEU A 117 -8.42 -18.29 -12.14
CA LEU A 117 -7.97 -19.61 -12.61
C LEU A 117 -8.31 -20.74 -11.64
N ARG A 118 -8.54 -20.40 -10.36
CA ARG A 118 -8.80 -21.40 -9.34
C ARG A 118 -10.21 -21.97 -9.48
N GLU A 119 -10.31 -23.28 -9.61
CA GLU A 119 -11.58 -24.02 -9.54
C GLU A 119 -11.96 -24.21 -8.07
N GLY A 120 -13.17 -23.78 -7.70
CA GLY A 120 -13.67 -23.91 -6.32
C GLY A 120 -14.87 -23.03 -6.01
N PRO A 121 -15.33 -23.00 -4.75
CA PRO A 121 -16.51 -22.22 -4.33
C PRO A 121 -16.31 -20.70 -4.47
N LEU A 122 -15.07 -20.23 -4.60
CA LEU A 122 -14.69 -18.83 -4.81
C LEU A 122 -14.49 -18.46 -6.28
N CYS A 123 -14.81 -19.34 -7.21
CA CYS A 123 -14.65 -19.09 -8.64
C CYS A 123 -15.65 -18.02 -9.12
N ILE A 124 -15.16 -16.82 -9.44
CA ILE A 124 -15.96 -15.71 -9.98
C ILE A 124 -16.43 -16.02 -11.42
N ARG A 125 -15.82 -17.00 -12.08
CA ARG A 125 -16.12 -17.38 -13.46
C ARG A 125 -17.47 -18.08 -13.64
N LYS A 126 -18.11 -18.56 -12.57
CA LYS A 126 -19.47 -19.12 -12.66
C LYS A 126 -20.46 -17.99 -12.89
N PRO A 127 -21.43 -18.14 -13.82
CA PRO A 127 -22.45 -17.15 -14.06
C PRO A 127 -23.39 -17.09 -12.84
N ALA A 128 -23.00 -16.28 -11.89
CA ALA A 128 -23.88 -15.92 -10.78
C ALA A 128 -24.61 -14.61 -11.13
N PRO A 129 -25.87 -14.44 -10.79
CA PRO A 129 -26.56 -13.18 -11.01
C PRO A 129 -25.88 -12.11 -10.14
N TRP A 130 -25.09 -11.24 -10.78
CA TRP A 130 -24.41 -10.11 -10.14
C TRP A 130 -25.45 -9.03 -9.73
N LYS A 131 -26.45 -9.43 -8.96
CA LYS A 131 -27.44 -8.51 -8.42
C LYS A 131 -27.02 -8.14 -7.02
N ILE A 132 -26.66 -6.87 -6.84
CA ILE A 132 -26.47 -6.32 -5.50
C ILE A 132 -27.84 -6.32 -4.81
N THR A 133 -28.05 -7.30 -3.96
CA THR A 133 -29.29 -7.41 -3.18
C THR A 133 -29.24 -6.40 -2.04
N ARG A 134 -30.35 -5.71 -1.79
CA ARG A 134 -30.47 -4.74 -0.69
C ARG A 134 -30.07 -5.33 0.68
N SER A 135 -30.30 -6.61 0.88
CA SER A 135 -29.87 -7.33 2.07
C SER A 135 -28.34 -7.43 2.18
N CYS A 136 -27.67 -7.73 1.07
CA CYS A 136 -26.19 -7.78 1.03
C CYS A 136 -25.58 -6.41 1.33
N LEU A 137 -26.11 -5.35 0.72
CA LEU A 137 -25.67 -3.98 0.97
C LEU A 137 -25.91 -3.55 2.43
N ARG A 138 -27.05 -3.90 3.00
CA ARG A 138 -27.37 -3.62 4.41
C ARG A 138 -26.39 -4.31 5.35
N ASN A 139 -26.10 -5.60 5.12
CA ASN A 139 -25.14 -6.35 5.93
C ASN A 139 -23.73 -5.78 5.81
N LEU A 140 -23.32 -5.42 4.59
CA LEU A 140 -22.03 -4.78 4.34
C LEU A 140 -21.89 -3.46 5.09
N LEU A 141 -22.92 -2.61 5.07
CA LEU A 141 -22.91 -1.33 5.78
C LEU A 141 -23.00 -1.50 7.29
N TRP A 142 -23.74 -2.52 7.77
CA TRP A 142 -23.90 -2.74 9.19
C TRP A 142 -22.60 -3.24 9.86
N VAL A 143 -21.82 -4.06 9.15
CA VAL A 143 -20.51 -4.56 9.63
C VAL A 143 -19.37 -3.63 9.24
N GLY A 144 -19.37 -3.18 7.99
CA GLY A 144 -18.29 -2.33 7.45
C GLY A 144 -18.34 -0.90 7.96
N GLY A 145 -19.52 -0.36 8.28
CA GLY A 145 -19.68 1.02 8.75
C GLY A 145 -18.92 1.29 10.06
N PRO A 146 -19.18 0.55 11.13
CA PRO A 146 -18.43 0.69 12.39
C PRO A 146 -16.92 0.50 12.22
N LEU A 147 -16.53 -0.52 11.45
CA LEU A 147 -15.12 -0.81 11.17
C LEU A 147 -14.43 0.33 10.37
N ALA A 148 -15.14 0.89 9.41
CA ALA A 148 -14.64 2.07 8.67
C ALA A 148 -14.54 3.30 9.58
N GLY A 149 -15.50 3.49 10.48
CA GLY A 149 -15.47 4.57 11.49
C GLY A 149 -14.28 4.44 12.44
N GLU A 150 -14.02 3.23 12.94
CA GLU A 150 -12.86 2.94 13.78
C GLU A 150 -11.55 3.26 13.04
N ARG A 151 -11.39 2.78 11.82
CA ARG A 151 -10.20 3.03 11.01
C ARG A 151 -10.01 4.51 10.68
N ALA A 152 -11.10 5.22 10.39
CA ALA A 152 -11.07 6.65 10.16
C ALA A 152 -10.64 7.41 11.43
N ALA A 153 -11.15 7.05 12.59
CA ALA A 153 -10.77 7.67 13.86
C ALA A 153 -9.28 7.46 14.19
N ILE A 154 -8.77 6.22 14.01
CA ILE A 154 -7.35 5.92 14.20
C ILE A 154 -6.49 6.74 13.23
N SER A 155 -6.87 6.80 11.95
CA SER A 155 -6.12 7.56 10.94
C SER A 155 -6.12 9.06 11.24
N LEU A 156 -7.23 9.63 11.68
CA LEU A 156 -7.31 11.03 12.10
C LEU A 156 -6.43 11.30 13.31
N ALA A 157 -6.45 10.40 14.31
CA ALA A 157 -5.59 10.53 15.48
C ALA A 157 -4.10 10.52 15.09
N GLN A 158 -3.70 9.61 14.20
CA GLN A 158 -2.32 9.55 13.67
C GLN A 158 -1.92 10.86 12.95
N VAL A 159 -2.79 11.42 12.12
CA VAL A 159 -2.53 12.71 11.45
C VAL A 159 -2.32 13.85 12.47
N VAL A 160 -3.15 13.89 13.51
CA VAL A 160 -3.01 14.90 14.58
C VAL A 160 -1.69 14.71 15.31
N VAL A 161 -1.32 13.49 15.68
CA VAL A 161 -0.04 13.19 16.35
C VAL A 161 1.14 13.61 15.47
N VAL A 162 1.14 13.24 14.20
CA VAL A 162 2.21 13.62 13.26
C VAL A 162 2.32 15.14 13.14
N ARG A 163 1.20 15.85 13.10
CA ARG A 163 1.19 17.32 13.04
C ARG A 163 1.78 17.97 14.31
N ILE A 164 1.45 17.44 15.50
CA ILE A 164 2.03 17.91 16.78
C ILE A 164 3.53 17.65 16.79
N VAL A 165 3.96 16.44 16.42
CA VAL A 165 5.37 16.05 16.37
C VAL A 165 6.16 16.88 15.34
N ALA A 166 5.54 17.22 14.21
CA ALA A 166 6.15 18.08 13.19
C ALA A 166 6.49 19.47 13.73
N GLY A 167 5.68 19.99 14.67
CA GLY A 167 5.96 21.25 15.35
C GLY A 167 7.20 21.21 16.28
N LEU A 168 7.66 20.01 16.67
CA LEU A 168 8.83 19.81 17.54
C LEU A 168 10.16 19.67 16.76
N GLY A 169 10.11 19.66 15.44
CA GLY A 169 11.27 19.60 14.57
C GLY A 169 11.57 18.25 13.96
N THR A 170 12.57 18.22 13.06
CA THR A 170 12.91 17.05 12.25
C THR A 170 13.39 15.84 13.03
N VAL A 171 14.09 16.05 14.14
CA VAL A 171 14.57 14.99 15.02
C VAL A 171 13.40 14.27 15.70
N ALA A 172 12.38 15.02 16.13
CA ALA A 172 11.18 14.45 16.74
C ALA A 172 10.37 13.60 15.72
N ILE A 173 10.28 14.06 14.46
CA ILE A 173 9.64 13.30 13.37
C ILE A 173 10.37 11.97 13.14
N ALA A 174 11.70 12.00 13.08
CA ALA A 174 12.50 10.78 12.89
C ALA A 174 12.33 9.80 14.06
N ALA A 175 12.36 10.30 15.30
CA ALA A 175 12.15 9.48 16.49
C ALA A 175 10.74 8.86 16.51
N ASN A 176 9.70 9.64 16.17
CA ASN A 176 8.34 9.13 16.07
C ASN A 176 8.19 8.04 14.99
N SER A 177 8.83 8.22 13.83
CA SER A 177 8.82 7.21 12.76
C SER A 177 9.48 5.89 13.20
N LEU A 178 10.58 5.96 13.93
CA LEU A 178 11.24 4.78 14.50
C LEU A 178 10.36 4.10 15.55
N ALA A 179 9.71 4.87 16.42
CA ALA A 179 8.81 4.34 17.44
C ALA A 179 7.60 3.62 16.83
N VAL A 180 6.96 4.20 15.80
CA VAL A 180 5.83 3.57 15.08
C VAL A 180 6.27 2.29 14.37
N ASN A 181 7.46 2.26 13.78
CA ASN A 181 7.99 1.03 13.16
C ASN A 181 8.29 -0.05 14.21
N ALA A 182 8.86 0.30 15.36
CA ALA A 182 9.09 -0.64 16.47
C ALA A 182 7.77 -1.19 17.04
N GLU A 183 6.76 -0.32 17.21
CA GLU A 183 5.40 -0.72 17.60
C GLU A 183 4.81 -1.71 16.59
N GLY A 184 4.93 -1.44 15.28
CA GLY A 184 4.48 -2.33 14.23
C GLY A 184 5.13 -3.72 14.31
N LEU A 185 6.41 -3.81 14.65
CA LEU A 185 7.09 -5.10 14.86
C LEU A 185 6.52 -5.85 16.07
N CYS A 186 6.19 -5.16 17.15
CA CYS A 186 5.55 -5.77 18.32
C CYS A 186 4.17 -6.37 17.97
N TYR A 187 3.38 -5.68 17.16
CA TYR A 187 2.07 -6.18 16.71
C TYR A 187 2.16 -7.36 15.72
N MET A 188 3.29 -7.52 15.01
CA MET A 188 3.47 -8.67 14.12
C MET A 188 3.76 -9.97 14.87
N ALA A 189 4.24 -9.88 16.10
CA ALA A 189 4.58 -11.06 16.92
C ALA A 189 3.39 -11.63 17.71
N GLY A 190 2.26 -10.90 17.82
CA GLY A 190 1.02 -11.32 18.48
C GLY A 190 -0.05 -11.72 17.52
#